data_291ce59ff1187df4d3ede1403548b154
#
_entry.id   291ce59ff1187df4d3ede1403548b154
#
_cell.length_a   1.000
_cell.length_b   1.000
_cell.length_c   1.000
_cell.angle_alpha   90.00
_cell.angle_beta   90.00
_cell.angle_gamma   90.00
#
_symmetry.space_group_name_H-M   'P 1'
#
loop_
_entity.id
_entity.type
_entity.pdbx_description
1 polymer ?
#
loop_
_entity_poly.entity_id
_entity_poly.type
_entity_poly.pdbx_seq_one_letter_code
_entity_poly.pdbx_strand_id
1 'polypeptide(L)'
;MVHFVYAGEDDRPGCPEAVAPKLPPIPEGRPRYAGLLDHARHIVEVAGEDHVGLGLDLCEFALPEGERVNSVFPSYRHVAPFVEAVRREFPSRAADKLLGGNWMRVLEGLR
;
A
#
# COMPACT_ATOMS: atom_id res chain seq x y z
N MET A 1 4.27 -8.24 4.72
CA MET A 1 3.85 -7.58 3.46
C MET A 1 2.36 -7.34 3.54
N VAL A 2 1.95 -6.09 3.58
CA VAL A 2 0.53 -5.75 3.60
C VAL A 2 0.13 -5.43 2.17
N HIS A 3 -0.61 -6.33 1.58
CA HIS A 3 -1.13 -6.20 0.22
C HIS A 3 -2.56 -5.66 0.31
N PHE A 4 -2.78 -4.46 -0.17
CA PHE A 4 -4.13 -3.91 -0.27
C PHE A 4 -4.56 -3.85 -1.73
N VAL A 5 -5.39 -4.80 -2.09
CA VAL A 5 -6.24 -4.67 -3.28
C VAL A 5 -7.50 -3.95 -2.83
N TYR A 6 -7.66 -2.68 -3.18
CA TYR A 6 -8.95 -2.05 -3.12
C TYR A 6 -9.80 -2.65 -4.25
N ALA A 7 -10.74 -3.47 -3.89
CA ALA A 7 -11.81 -3.82 -4.79
C ALA A 7 -12.73 -2.57 -4.92
N GLY A 8 -12.35 -1.62 -5.77
CA GLY A 8 -13.34 -0.85 -6.48
C GLY A 8 -14.20 -1.84 -7.27
N GLU A 9 -15.34 -1.43 -7.77
CA GLU A 9 -16.20 -2.29 -8.60
C GLU A 9 -15.32 -3.09 -9.56
N ASP A 10 -15.25 -4.39 -9.31
CA ASP A 10 -14.40 -5.28 -10.10
C ASP A 10 -15.13 -5.59 -11.39
N ASP A 11 -14.88 -4.77 -12.41
CA ASP A 11 -15.44 -4.94 -13.76
C ASP A 11 -14.86 -6.14 -14.53
N ARG A 12 -14.05 -6.98 -13.87
CA ARG A 12 -13.46 -8.15 -14.53
C ARG A 12 -14.51 -9.24 -14.72
N PRO A 13 -14.84 -9.61 -15.95
CA PRO A 13 -15.72 -10.74 -16.21
C PRO A 13 -15.10 -12.03 -15.65
N GLY A 14 -15.80 -12.66 -14.69
CA GLY A 14 -15.42 -13.97 -14.16
C GLY A 14 -14.65 -13.98 -12.85
N CYS A 15 -14.44 -12.85 -12.20
CA CYS A 15 -13.94 -12.84 -10.82
C CYS A 15 -15.09 -13.18 -9.86
N PRO A 16 -15.03 -14.29 -9.10
CA PRO A 16 -16.11 -14.61 -8.15
C PRO A 16 -16.21 -13.52 -7.09
N GLU A 17 -17.40 -12.95 -6.92
CA GLU A 17 -17.70 -11.96 -5.86
C GLU A 17 -17.27 -12.40 -4.45
N ALA A 18 -17.05 -13.69 -4.25
CA ALA A 18 -16.71 -14.29 -2.97
C ALA A 18 -15.24 -14.13 -2.55
N VAL A 19 -14.34 -13.66 -3.41
CA VAL A 19 -12.88 -13.68 -3.15
C VAL A 19 -12.32 -12.31 -2.80
N ALA A 20 -12.97 -11.23 -3.17
CA ALA A 20 -12.54 -9.89 -2.79
C ALA A 20 -13.30 -9.43 -1.53
N PRO A 21 -12.61 -9.21 -0.39
CA PRO A 21 -13.26 -8.55 0.72
C PRO A 21 -13.77 -7.19 0.24
N LYS A 22 -15.07 -6.92 0.45
CA LYS A 22 -15.65 -5.60 0.18
C LYS A 22 -14.98 -4.61 1.11
N LEU A 23 -13.96 -3.91 0.59
CA LEU A 23 -13.34 -2.83 1.33
C LEU A 23 -14.31 -1.64 1.40
N PRO A 24 -14.32 -0.92 2.53
CA PRO A 24 -15.16 0.25 2.66
C PRO A 24 -14.79 1.27 1.55
N PRO A 25 -15.77 1.99 1.00
CA PRO A 25 -15.52 3.00 -0.01
C PRO A 25 -14.56 4.06 0.52
N ILE A 26 -13.67 4.56 -0.35
CA ILE A 26 -12.79 5.67 -0.01
C ILE A 26 -13.67 6.90 0.22
N PRO A 27 -13.59 7.56 1.40
CA PRO A 27 -14.36 8.77 1.64
C PRO A 27 -14.07 9.85 0.58
N GLU A 28 -15.10 10.57 0.14
CA GLU A 28 -14.94 11.68 -0.79
C GLU A 28 -13.88 12.68 -0.30
N GLY A 29 -13.04 13.16 -1.21
CA GLY A 29 -11.98 14.13 -0.92
C GLY A 29 -10.70 13.55 -0.33
N ARG A 30 -10.63 12.25 -0.04
CA ARG A 30 -9.40 11.60 0.40
C ARG A 30 -8.65 10.95 -0.77
N PRO A 31 -7.31 11.03 -0.82
CA PRO A 31 -6.54 10.33 -1.83
C PRO A 31 -6.64 8.81 -1.65
N ARG A 32 -6.49 8.05 -2.75
CA ARG A 32 -6.58 6.59 -2.73
C ARG A 32 -5.66 5.91 -1.71
N TYR A 33 -4.49 6.48 -1.48
CA TYR A 33 -3.52 5.94 -0.51
C TYR A 33 -3.85 6.27 0.96
N ALA A 34 -4.90 7.04 1.24
CA ALA A 34 -5.23 7.43 2.62
C ALA A 34 -5.49 6.23 3.53
N GLY A 35 -6.19 5.21 3.03
CA GLY A 35 -6.40 3.97 3.78
C GLY A 35 -5.10 3.24 4.11
N LEU A 36 -4.11 3.28 3.21
CA LEU A 36 -2.80 2.70 3.45
C LEU A 36 -2.04 3.44 4.55
N LEU A 37 -2.13 4.77 4.60
CA LEU A 37 -1.57 5.57 5.69
C LEU A 37 -2.23 5.27 7.03
N ASP A 38 -3.56 5.18 7.06
CA ASP A 38 -4.30 4.84 8.28
C ASP A 38 -3.90 3.46 8.81
N HIS A 39 -3.72 2.52 7.90
CA HIS A 39 -3.29 1.16 8.25
C HIS A 39 -1.84 1.12 8.75
N ALA A 40 -0.93 1.80 8.08
CA ALA A 40 0.45 1.92 8.53
C ALA A 40 0.53 2.57 9.93
N ARG A 41 -0.27 3.59 10.18
CA ARG A 41 -0.37 4.24 11.50
C ARG A 41 -0.84 3.26 12.56
N HIS A 42 -1.90 2.50 12.27
CA HIS A 42 -2.42 1.49 13.20
C HIS A 42 -1.37 0.41 13.52
N ILE A 43 -0.63 -0.08 12.51
CA ILE A 43 0.44 -1.06 12.75
C ILE A 43 1.56 -0.46 13.61
N VAL A 44 1.95 0.79 13.37
CA VAL A 44 2.94 1.48 14.20
C VAL A 44 2.48 1.61 15.65
N GLU A 45 1.21 1.93 15.88
CA GLU A 45 0.62 2.04 17.21
C GLU A 45 0.61 0.70 17.96
N VAL A 46 0.28 -0.40 17.28
CA VAL A 46 0.13 -1.71 17.90
C VAL A 46 1.46 -2.47 18.02
N ALA A 47 2.27 -2.45 16.98
CA ALA A 47 3.49 -3.26 16.89
C ALA A 47 4.78 -2.44 17.00
N GLY A 48 4.71 -1.14 16.83
CA GLY A 48 5.87 -0.25 16.81
C GLY A 48 6.44 0.00 15.42
N GLU A 49 7.17 1.10 15.29
CA GLU A 49 7.73 1.58 14.02
C GLU A 49 8.77 0.65 13.37
N ASP A 50 9.31 -0.30 14.13
CA ASP A 50 10.33 -1.25 13.66
C ASP A 50 9.73 -2.47 12.93
N HIS A 51 8.42 -2.65 13.00
CA HIS A 51 7.73 -3.87 12.53
C HIS A 51 6.83 -3.64 11.30
N VAL A 52 6.91 -2.49 10.67
CA VAL A 52 6.14 -2.16 9.48
C VAL A 52 7.04 -1.80 8.32
N GLY A 53 6.76 -2.39 7.18
CA GLY A 53 7.41 -2.07 5.91
C GLY A 53 6.37 -2.02 4.80
N LEU A 54 6.64 -1.24 3.78
CA LEU A 54 5.74 -1.07 2.64
C LEU A 54 6.11 -2.04 1.52
N GLY A 55 5.10 -2.70 0.97
CA GLY A 55 5.20 -3.49 -0.25
C GLY A 55 4.15 -2.99 -1.23
N LEU A 56 4.56 -2.39 -2.33
CA LEU A 56 3.64 -1.73 -3.26
C LEU A 56 3.10 -2.66 -4.33
N ASP A 57 3.79 -3.76 -4.59
CA ASP A 57 3.39 -4.80 -5.57
C ASP A 57 2.94 -4.23 -6.91
N LEU A 58 3.77 -3.36 -7.48
CA LEU A 58 3.50 -2.72 -8.77
C LEU A 58 3.83 -3.72 -9.89
N CYS A 59 2.81 -4.44 -10.35
CA CYS A 59 2.95 -5.55 -11.29
C CYS A 59 2.16 -5.37 -12.60
N GLU A 60 1.77 -4.15 -12.96
CA GLU A 60 0.97 -3.90 -14.17
C GLU A 60 1.65 -4.43 -15.45
N PHE A 61 2.98 -4.43 -15.49
CA PHE A 61 3.76 -4.96 -16.62
C PHE A 61 3.65 -6.48 -16.79
N ALA A 62 3.22 -7.20 -15.75
CA ALA A 62 3.06 -8.64 -15.76
C ALA A 62 1.62 -9.09 -16.10
N LEU A 63 0.71 -8.13 -16.29
CA LEU A 63 -0.68 -8.41 -16.60
C LEU A 63 -0.90 -8.52 -18.10
N PRO A 64 -1.83 -9.38 -18.55
CA PRO A 64 -2.27 -9.39 -19.92
C PRO A 64 -2.81 -8.04 -20.38
N GLU A 65 -2.69 -7.76 -21.67
CA GLU A 65 -3.21 -6.52 -22.24
C GLU A 65 -4.72 -6.38 -21.98
N GLY A 66 -5.13 -5.24 -21.43
CA GLY A 66 -6.53 -4.96 -21.08
C GLY A 66 -6.93 -5.35 -19.66
N GLU A 67 -6.10 -6.08 -18.93
CA GLU A 67 -6.33 -6.32 -17.51
C GLU A 67 -5.82 -5.16 -16.65
N ARG A 68 -6.57 -4.83 -15.61
CA ARG A 68 -6.19 -3.81 -14.64
C ARG A 68 -6.18 -4.40 -13.25
N VAL A 69 -5.09 -4.15 -12.51
CA VAL A 69 -5.12 -4.31 -11.07
C VAL A 69 -5.76 -3.06 -10.49
N ASN A 70 -6.81 -3.26 -9.71
CA ASN A 70 -7.41 -2.18 -8.95
C ASN A 70 -6.52 -1.87 -7.74
N SER A 71 -5.40 -1.19 -7.97
CA SER A 71 -4.41 -0.89 -6.94
C SER A 71 -4.51 0.54 -6.47
N VAL A 72 -4.06 0.77 -5.25
CA VAL A 72 -3.90 2.13 -4.68
C VAL A 72 -2.95 2.97 -5.56
N PHE A 73 -2.00 2.31 -6.21
CA PHE A 73 -1.01 2.92 -7.10
C PHE A 73 -1.13 2.34 -8.51
N PRO A 74 -1.90 2.98 -9.39
CA PRO A 74 -2.03 2.54 -10.79
C PRO A 74 -0.71 2.57 -11.57
N SER A 75 0.28 3.34 -11.13
CA SER A 75 1.62 3.37 -11.73
C SER A 75 2.64 4.00 -10.76
N TYR A 76 3.91 3.89 -11.08
CA TYR A 76 5.01 4.46 -10.28
C TYR A 76 4.88 5.96 -10.00
N ARG A 77 4.30 6.73 -10.92
CA ARG A 77 4.11 8.18 -10.71
C ARG A 77 3.17 8.51 -9.55
N HIS A 78 2.34 7.56 -9.13
CA HIS A 78 1.44 7.73 -7.99
C HIS A 78 2.12 7.47 -6.64
N VAL A 79 3.33 6.93 -6.65
CA VAL A 79 4.09 6.64 -5.43
C VAL A 79 4.67 7.89 -4.78
N ALA A 80 5.13 8.85 -5.59
CA ALA A 80 5.75 10.07 -5.05
C ALA A 80 4.84 10.86 -4.10
N PRO A 81 3.58 11.16 -4.42
CA PRO A 81 2.67 11.82 -3.48
C PRO A 81 2.44 11.03 -2.18
N PHE A 82 2.46 9.71 -2.25
CA PHE A 82 2.36 8.85 -1.07
C PHE A 82 3.60 8.95 -0.19
N VAL A 83 4.79 8.92 -0.77
CA VAL A 83 6.07 9.10 -0.03
C VAL A 83 6.07 10.45 0.69
N GLU A 84 5.64 11.51 0.03
CA GLU A 84 5.52 12.84 0.63
C GLU A 84 4.51 12.85 1.78
N ALA A 85 3.38 12.15 1.63
CA ALA A 85 2.39 12.03 2.69
C ALA A 85 2.95 11.26 3.90
N VAL A 86 3.69 10.17 3.70
CA VAL A 86 4.37 9.45 4.80
C VAL A 86 5.33 10.37 5.53
N ARG A 87 6.15 11.14 4.80
CA ARG A 87 7.10 12.08 5.40
C ARG A 87 6.44 13.23 6.16
N ARG A 88 5.24 13.62 5.76
CA ARG A 88 4.46 14.68 6.43
C ARG A 88 3.74 14.17 7.69
N GLU A 89 3.21 12.94 7.64
CA GLU A 89 2.29 12.43 8.65
C GLU A 89 2.97 11.61 9.75
N PHE A 90 4.16 11.09 9.48
CA PHE A 90 4.95 10.35 10.46
C PHE A 90 6.17 11.14 10.92
N PRO A 91 6.64 10.94 12.18
CA PRO A 91 7.94 11.46 12.61
C PRO A 91 9.04 10.99 11.66
N SER A 92 10.05 11.82 11.38
CA SER A 92 11.11 11.55 10.40
C SER A 92 11.72 10.16 10.54
N ARG A 93 12.01 9.74 11.77
CA ARG A 93 12.56 8.42 12.07
C ARG A 93 11.62 7.28 11.66
N ALA A 94 10.34 7.40 12.00
CA ALA A 94 9.34 6.41 11.61
C ALA A 94 9.14 6.39 10.10
N ALA A 95 9.07 7.55 9.45
CA ALA A 95 8.96 7.66 8.01
C ALA A 95 10.11 6.97 7.27
N ASP A 96 11.35 7.17 7.69
CA ASP A 96 12.52 6.52 7.08
C ASP A 96 12.48 4.99 7.26
N LYS A 97 12.03 4.49 8.40
CA LYS A 97 11.84 3.06 8.64
C LYS A 97 10.75 2.47 7.74
N LEU A 98 9.59 3.12 7.66
CA LEU A 98 8.47 2.69 6.81
C LEU A 98 8.86 2.68 5.33
N LEU A 99 9.57 3.70 4.87
CA LEU A 99 9.92 3.88 3.46
C LEU A 99 11.04 2.96 2.98
N GLY A 100 11.69 2.21 3.86
CA GLY A 100 12.69 1.22 3.45
C GLY A 100 13.66 0.79 4.54
N GLY A 101 13.86 1.59 5.59
CA GLY A 101 14.82 1.29 6.64
C GLY A 101 14.60 -0.06 7.31
N ASN A 102 13.35 -0.42 7.57
CA ASN A 102 13.02 -1.74 8.13
C ASN A 102 13.36 -2.89 7.18
N TRP A 103 13.10 -2.73 5.87
CA TRP A 103 13.48 -3.71 4.86
C TRP A 103 15.00 -3.88 4.78
N MET A 104 15.74 -2.77 4.77
CA MET A 104 17.21 -2.82 4.76
C MET A 104 17.76 -3.55 5.99
N ARG A 105 17.24 -3.26 7.17
CA ARG A 105 17.63 -3.93 8.41
C ARG A 105 17.39 -5.45 8.34
N VAL A 106 16.24 -5.88 7.85
CA VAL A 106 15.91 -7.31 7.70
C VAL A 106 16.83 -7.98 6.69
N LEU A 107 17.05 -7.37 5.53
CA LEU A 107 17.92 -7.91 4.49
C LEU A 107 19.38 -7.99 4.95
N GLU A 108 19.87 -7.01 5.69
CA GLU A 108 21.22 -7.06 6.29
C GLU A 108 21.36 -8.17 7.31
N GLY A 109 20.32 -8.46 8.09
CA GLY A 109 20.28 -9.56 9.05
C GLY A 109 20.28 -10.96 8.43
N LEU A 110 20.00 -11.07 7.12
CA LEU A 110 19.99 -12.34 6.38
C LEU A 110 21.35 -12.72 5.77
N ARG A 111 22.36 -11.88 5.92
CA ARG A 111 23.71 -12.11 5.40
C ARG A 111 24.51 -13.09 6.27
#